data_8eb1f2ebfc1652608b86a6969071ee5b
#
_entry.id   8eb1f2ebfc1652608b86a6969071ee5b
#
_cell.length_a   1.000
_cell.length_b   1.000
_cell.length_c   1.000
_cell.angle_alpha   90.00
_cell.angle_beta   90.00
_cell.angle_gamma   90.00
#
_symmetry.space_group_name_H-M   'P 1'
#
loop_
_entity.id
_entity.type
_entity.pdbx_description
1 polymer ?
#
loop_
_entity_poly.entity_id
_entity_poly.type
_entity_poly.pdbx_seq_one_letter_code
_entity_poly.pdbx_strand_id
1 'polypeptide(L)'
;MGDGGFWHNGLLTGVESALFNGDDAVLLILKNGYTAATGTQDIISTPDEDIRSTATNKHQSLVDRNVTIERTLKGIGVEWLRTVDSYDVDTMRATMEEAFTTGYSGLKVIVAEGECQLERQRRVKPWVANLLKAGKRVERVKYGVDEDVCSGDHSCIRLSGCPTLTLKDSSDPLRPDPVATVKDGCVGCGLCGANAHAATLCPSFYRGEIVKNPSFDERLLQALRSSVIRMLQPA
;
A
#
# COMPACT_ATOMS: atom_id res chain seq x y z
N MET A 1 -13.28 10.10 -5.17
CA MET A 1 -13.33 10.51 -3.75
C MET A 1 -12.76 9.40 -2.86
N GLY A 2 -12.34 9.68 -1.62
CA GLY A 2 -12.02 8.65 -0.64
C GLY A 2 -13.28 8.04 -0.01
N ASP A 3 -13.15 6.82 0.55
CA ASP A 3 -14.25 6.12 1.23
C ASP A 3 -14.80 6.87 2.44
N GLY A 4 -13.98 7.59 3.19
CA GLY A 4 -14.45 8.51 4.24
C GLY A 4 -15.37 9.61 3.69
N GLY A 5 -15.00 10.24 2.57
CA GLY A 5 -15.83 11.23 1.89
C GLY A 5 -17.13 10.64 1.33
N PHE A 6 -17.06 9.41 0.82
CA PHE A 6 -18.22 8.66 0.36
C PHE A 6 -19.27 8.51 1.46
N TRP A 7 -18.86 8.01 2.63
CA TRP A 7 -19.78 7.77 3.75
C TRP A 7 -20.28 9.06 4.40
N HIS A 8 -19.46 10.11 4.43
CA HIS A 8 -19.88 11.38 5.04
C HIS A 8 -20.94 12.12 4.23
N ASN A 9 -20.75 12.22 2.94
CA ASN A 9 -21.62 13.04 2.09
C ASN A 9 -21.74 12.53 0.64
N GLY A 10 -20.76 11.85 0.14
CA GLY A 10 -20.68 11.47 -1.28
C GLY A 10 -21.79 10.50 -1.70
N LEU A 11 -22.28 9.66 -0.81
CA LEU A 11 -23.37 8.74 -1.10
C LEU A 11 -24.65 9.49 -1.44
N LEU A 12 -25.13 10.33 -0.53
CA LEU A 12 -26.41 11.04 -0.68
C LEU A 12 -26.35 12.17 -1.71
N THR A 13 -25.32 13.02 -1.64
CA THR A 13 -25.25 14.20 -2.49
C THR A 13 -24.60 13.96 -3.84
N GLY A 14 -23.77 12.94 -3.96
CA GLY A 14 -23.09 12.59 -5.21
C GLY A 14 -23.78 11.44 -5.95
N VAL A 15 -23.79 10.25 -5.34
CA VAL A 15 -24.25 9.05 -6.03
C VAL A 15 -25.76 9.05 -6.26
N GLU A 16 -26.56 9.32 -5.22
CA GLU A 16 -28.02 9.35 -5.37
C GLU A 16 -28.48 10.46 -6.30
N SER A 17 -27.84 11.64 -6.25
CA SER A 17 -28.16 12.73 -7.17
C SER A 17 -27.83 12.37 -8.62
N ALA A 18 -26.68 11.73 -8.86
CA ALA A 18 -26.31 11.29 -10.21
C ALA A 18 -27.27 10.23 -10.75
N LEU A 19 -27.68 9.27 -9.91
CA LEU A 19 -28.70 8.28 -10.28
C LEU A 19 -30.07 8.93 -10.57
N PHE A 20 -30.51 9.86 -9.73
CA PHE A 20 -31.76 10.54 -9.90
C PHE A 20 -31.83 11.39 -11.19
N ASN A 21 -30.71 12.04 -11.51
CA ASN A 21 -30.63 12.89 -12.73
C ASN A 21 -30.33 12.04 -13.99
N GLY A 22 -29.97 10.78 -13.86
CA GLY A 22 -29.54 9.95 -14.98
C GLY A 22 -28.21 10.40 -15.58
N ASP A 23 -27.28 10.90 -14.74
CA ASP A 23 -26.01 11.43 -15.19
C ASP A 23 -25.12 10.33 -15.76
N ASP A 24 -24.57 10.56 -16.96
CA ASP A 24 -23.54 9.71 -17.56
C ASP A 24 -22.16 10.14 -17.06
N ALA A 25 -21.71 9.52 -15.97
CA ALA A 25 -20.48 9.88 -15.27
C ALA A 25 -19.68 8.66 -14.79
N VAL A 26 -18.38 8.86 -14.57
CA VAL A 26 -17.49 7.88 -13.95
C VAL A 26 -17.09 8.38 -12.57
N LEU A 27 -17.42 7.62 -11.54
CA LEU A 27 -17.02 7.87 -10.16
C LEU A 27 -15.95 6.89 -9.73
N LEU A 28 -14.79 7.40 -9.30
CA LEU A 28 -13.74 6.63 -8.67
C LEU A 28 -13.78 6.80 -7.15
N ILE A 29 -13.94 5.70 -6.41
CA ILE A 29 -13.89 5.66 -4.95
C ILE A 29 -12.59 4.98 -4.53
N LEU A 30 -11.74 5.71 -3.80
CA LEU A 30 -10.51 5.18 -3.22
C LEU A 30 -10.83 4.56 -1.85
N LYS A 31 -10.88 3.23 -1.78
CA LYS A 31 -11.28 2.48 -0.60
C LYS A 31 -10.05 1.96 0.14
N ASN A 32 -9.85 2.42 1.36
CA ASN A 32 -8.79 1.93 2.25
C ASN A 32 -9.27 1.57 3.66
N GLY A 33 -10.57 1.63 3.91
CA GLY A 33 -11.20 1.27 5.18
C GLY A 33 -11.17 2.36 6.26
N TYR A 34 -10.62 3.54 5.96
CA TYR A 34 -10.43 4.61 6.96
C TYR A 34 -10.53 6.00 6.35
N THR A 35 -10.85 7.00 7.17
CA THR A 35 -10.57 8.40 6.83
C THR A 35 -9.08 8.66 7.06
N ALA A 36 -8.24 8.32 6.07
CA ALA A 36 -6.79 8.30 6.22
C ALA A 36 -6.17 9.69 6.38
N ALA A 37 -6.69 10.70 5.67
CA ALA A 37 -6.14 12.05 5.61
C ALA A 37 -6.09 12.76 6.97
N THR A 38 -7.00 12.45 7.86
CA THR A 38 -7.11 13.07 9.19
C THR A 38 -6.61 12.17 10.32
N GLY A 39 -5.97 11.05 9.99
CA GLY A 39 -5.30 10.21 10.96
C GLY A 39 -5.92 8.83 11.18
N THR A 40 -6.49 8.24 10.14
CA THR A 40 -7.06 6.88 10.17
C THR A 40 -8.22 6.71 11.16
N GLN A 41 -9.22 7.59 11.07
CA GLN A 41 -10.47 7.39 11.81
C GLN A 41 -11.28 6.26 11.17
N ASP A 42 -11.92 5.48 12.04
CA ASP A 42 -12.84 4.44 11.62
C ASP A 42 -14.04 5.02 10.87
N ILE A 43 -14.50 4.30 9.87
CA ILE A 43 -15.67 4.62 9.05
C ILE A 43 -16.68 3.46 9.09
N ILE A 44 -17.84 3.65 8.50
CA ILE A 44 -18.92 2.65 8.50
C ILE A 44 -18.45 1.29 7.95
N SER A 45 -17.58 1.29 6.95
CA SER A 45 -17.04 0.09 6.30
C SER A 45 -15.65 -0.34 6.81
N THR A 46 -15.17 0.19 7.93
CA THR A 46 -13.95 -0.32 8.56
C THR A 46 -14.17 -1.77 9.01
N PRO A 47 -13.27 -2.73 8.70
CA PRO A 47 -13.38 -4.10 9.14
C PRO A 47 -13.48 -4.21 10.67
N ASP A 48 -14.34 -5.09 11.19
CA ASP A 48 -14.61 -5.21 12.63
C ASP A 48 -13.35 -5.53 13.45
N GLU A 49 -12.46 -6.35 12.91
CA GLU A 49 -11.19 -6.70 13.55
C GLU A 49 -10.22 -5.53 13.67
N ASP A 50 -10.41 -4.50 12.87
CA ASP A 50 -9.53 -3.33 12.79
C ASP A 50 -10.10 -2.12 13.54
N ILE A 51 -11.34 -2.18 14.02
CA ILE A 51 -11.98 -1.04 14.72
C ILE A 51 -11.27 -0.75 16.02
N ARG A 52 -10.73 0.45 16.13
CA ARG A 52 -10.01 0.93 17.31
C ARG A 52 -10.88 1.70 18.29
N SER A 53 -12.00 2.19 17.83
CA SER A 53 -12.89 2.95 18.67
C SER A 53 -13.32 2.10 19.85
N THR A 54 -12.66 2.28 20.99
CA THR A 54 -13.10 1.77 22.29
C THR A 54 -14.34 2.51 22.78
N ALA A 55 -14.80 3.48 22.00
CA ALA A 55 -16.02 4.21 22.24
C ALA A 55 -17.19 3.24 22.23
N THR A 56 -17.28 2.47 23.30
CA THR A 56 -18.55 2.20 23.94
C THR A 56 -19.54 1.31 23.24
N ASN A 57 -19.11 0.49 22.31
CA ASN A 57 -20.15 -0.19 21.59
C ASN A 57 -20.25 -1.67 21.96
N LYS A 58 -20.49 -1.93 23.25
CA LYS A 58 -21.07 -3.20 23.70
C LYS A 58 -22.38 -3.52 22.95
N HIS A 59 -23.03 -2.54 22.34
CA HIS A 59 -24.21 -2.70 21.49
C HIS A 59 -23.88 -2.94 20.02
N GLN A 60 -22.65 -2.73 19.59
CA GLN A 60 -22.26 -2.90 18.18
C GLN A 60 -22.18 -4.37 17.75
N SER A 61 -22.05 -5.31 18.70
CA SER A 61 -22.12 -6.75 18.40
C SER A 61 -23.50 -7.23 17.96
N LEU A 62 -24.53 -6.40 18.07
CA LEU A 62 -25.90 -6.71 17.69
C LEU A 62 -26.26 -6.17 16.29
N VAL A 63 -25.42 -5.36 15.68
CA VAL A 63 -25.64 -4.82 14.32
C VAL A 63 -24.83 -5.64 13.35
N ASP A 64 -25.47 -6.23 12.37
CA ASP A 64 -24.79 -6.85 11.22
C ASP A 64 -24.02 -5.76 10.48
N ARG A 65 -22.71 -5.70 10.70
CA ARG A 65 -21.81 -4.72 10.12
C ARG A 65 -21.34 -5.07 8.72
N ASN A 66 -22.04 -5.92 8.05
CA ASN A 66 -21.75 -6.32 6.68
C ASN A 66 -22.04 -5.18 5.68
N VAL A 67 -21.82 -3.92 6.12
CA VAL A 67 -22.03 -2.73 5.31
C VAL A 67 -20.75 -2.46 4.53
N THR A 68 -20.75 -2.81 3.26
CA THR A 68 -19.68 -2.47 2.34
C THR A 68 -20.12 -1.42 1.34
N ILE A 69 -19.18 -0.66 0.79
CA ILE A 69 -19.44 0.33 -0.26
C ILE A 69 -20.13 -0.35 -1.44
N GLU A 70 -19.66 -1.50 -1.85
CA GLU A 70 -20.17 -2.25 -3.01
C GLU A 70 -21.61 -2.72 -2.80
N ARG A 71 -21.92 -3.22 -1.59
CA ARG A 71 -23.28 -3.65 -1.25
C ARG A 71 -24.24 -2.48 -1.19
N THR A 72 -23.79 -1.35 -0.64
CA THR A 72 -24.59 -0.12 -0.58
C THR A 72 -24.86 0.42 -1.97
N LEU A 73 -23.86 0.53 -2.82
CA LEU A 73 -24.01 1.00 -4.21
C LEU A 73 -24.97 0.12 -5.01
N LYS A 74 -24.85 -1.21 -4.90
CA LYS A 74 -25.83 -2.12 -5.53
C LYS A 74 -27.23 -1.95 -4.98
N GLY A 75 -27.36 -1.75 -3.66
CA GLY A 75 -28.65 -1.58 -2.99
C GLY A 75 -29.41 -0.34 -3.42
N ILE A 76 -28.72 0.73 -3.81
CA ILE A 76 -29.32 1.97 -4.31
C ILE A 76 -29.47 2.02 -5.85
N GLY A 77 -29.10 0.93 -6.56
CA GLY A 77 -29.36 0.81 -7.99
C GLY A 77 -28.17 1.13 -8.91
N VAL A 78 -26.94 1.18 -8.40
CA VAL A 78 -25.76 1.28 -9.28
C VAL A 78 -25.58 -0.04 -10.02
N GLU A 79 -25.77 -0.01 -11.34
CA GLU A 79 -25.69 -1.19 -12.21
C GLU A 79 -24.25 -1.48 -12.68
N TRP A 80 -23.54 -0.44 -13.12
CA TRP A 80 -22.16 -0.55 -13.55
C TRP A 80 -21.20 -0.31 -12.38
N LEU A 81 -20.72 -1.38 -11.78
CA LEU A 81 -19.83 -1.37 -10.62
C LEU A 81 -18.65 -2.31 -10.86
N ARG A 82 -17.43 -1.81 -10.67
CA ARG A 82 -16.19 -2.60 -10.68
C ARG A 82 -15.41 -2.36 -9.41
N THR A 83 -14.81 -3.42 -8.85
CA THR A 83 -13.87 -3.33 -7.73
C THR A 83 -12.51 -3.83 -8.23
N VAL A 84 -11.48 -3.03 -8.04
CA VAL A 84 -10.12 -3.27 -8.55
C VAL A 84 -9.11 -2.98 -7.47
N ASP A 85 -8.04 -3.78 -7.39
CA ASP A 85 -6.89 -3.45 -6.56
C ASP A 85 -6.21 -2.19 -7.12
N SER A 86 -6.07 -1.16 -6.28
CA SER A 86 -5.46 0.13 -6.66
C SER A 86 -3.99 0.00 -7.06
N TYR A 87 -3.33 -1.10 -6.72
CA TYR A 87 -1.95 -1.40 -7.05
C TYR A 87 -1.77 -2.26 -8.30
N ASP A 88 -2.85 -2.86 -8.81
CA ASP A 88 -2.86 -3.52 -10.11
C ASP A 88 -3.11 -2.47 -11.21
N VAL A 89 -2.02 -1.87 -11.68
CA VAL A 89 -2.04 -0.75 -12.64
C VAL A 89 -2.66 -1.17 -13.97
N ASP A 90 -2.39 -2.37 -14.44
CA ASP A 90 -2.89 -2.85 -15.73
C ASP A 90 -4.40 -3.09 -15.68
N THR A 91 -4.89 -3.76 -14.64
CA THR A 91 -6.34 -3.96 -14.45
C THR A 91 -7.05 -2.64 -14.19
N MET A 92 -6.44 -1.70 -13.43
CA MET A 92 -7.01 -0.38 -13.20
C MET A 92 -7.15 0.40 -14.52
N ARG A 93 -6.10 0.41 -15.36
CA ARG A 93 -6.12 1.06 -16.67
C ARG A 93 -7.21 0.47 -17.56
N ALA A 94 -7.26 -0.85 -17.69
CA ALA A 94 -8.27 -1.53 -18.51
C ALA A 94 -9.71 -1.25 -18.03
N THR A 95 -9.92 -1.21 -16.70
CA THR A 95 -11.22 -0.89 -16.10
C THR A 95 -11.63 0.57 -16.36
N MET A 96 -10.69 1.50 -16.31
CA MET A 96 -10.97 2.89 -16.67
C MET A 96 -11.27 3.03 -18.17
N GLU A 97 -10.53 2.39 -19.04
CA GLU A 97 -10.80 2.34 -20.48
C GLU A 97 -12.20 1.74 -20.75
N GLU A 98 -12.57 0.63 -20.08
CA GLU A 98 -13.93 0.07 -20.15
C GLU A 98 -14.99 1.10 -19.72
N ALA A 99 -14.77 1.81 -18.62
CA ALA A 99 -15.73 2.80 -18.11
C ALA A 99 -15.98 3.97 -19.07
N PHE A 100 -14.94 4.37 -19.84
CA PHE A 100 -15.06 5.47 -20.81
C PHE A 100 -15.55 5.03 -22.20
N THR A 101 -15.41 3.75 -22.54
CA THR A 101 -15.75 3.25 -23.90
C THR A 101 -17.00 2.39 -23.94
N THR A 102 -17.55 2.00 -22.77
CA THR A 102 -18.77 1.19 -22.72
C THR A 102 -19.97 1.92 -23.31
N GLY A 103 -20.85 1.18 -23.96
CA GLY A 103 -22.16 1.69 -24.42
C GLY A 103 -23.19 1.90 -23.29
N TYR A 104 -22.85 1.60 -22.05
CA TYR A 104 -23.72 1.85 -20.90
C TYR A 104 -23.81 3.37 -20.62
N SER A 105 -25.02 3.91 -20.68
CA SER A 105 -25.30 5.31 -20.32
C SER A 105 -25.85 5.35 -18.90
N GLY A 106 -25.12 6.04 -18.01
CA GLY A 106 -25.47 6.17 -16.60
C GLY A 106 -24.23 6.24 -15.71
N LEU A 107 -24.46 6.27 -14.40
CA LEU A 107 -23.37 6.32 -13.42
C LEU A 107 -22.57 5.02 -13.38
N LYS A 108 -21.29 5.12 -13.68
CA LYS A 108 -20.30 4.04 -13.60
C LYS A 108 -19.45 4.25 -12.37
N VAL A 109 -19.32 3.24 -11.51
CA VAL A 109 -18.56 3.35 -10.27
C VAL A 109 -17.42 2.35 -10.28
N ILE A 110 -16.21 2.85 -10.04
CA ILE A 110 -15.00 2.03 -9.81
C ILE A 110 -14.59 2.19 -8.35
N VAL A 111 -14.54 1.09 -7.62
CA VAL A 111 -14.00 1.03 -6.27
C VAL A 111 -12.55 0.55 -6.36
N ALA A 112 -11.61 1.46 -6.16
CA ALA A 112 -10.19 1.17 -6.12
C ALA A 112 -9.79 0.84 -4.67
N GLU A 113 -9.56 -0.45 -4.41
CA GLU A 113 -9.27 -0.96 -3.08
C GLU A 113 -7.77 -1.03 -2.82
N GLY A 114 -7.33 -0.64 -1.63
CA GLY A 114 -5.94 -0.74 -1.23
C GLY A 114 -5.75 -0.56 0.27
N GLU A 115 -4.79 -1.26 0.86
CA GLU A 115 -4.53 -1.20 2.30
C GLU A 115 -4.03 0.19 2.71
N CYS A 116 -4.59 0.73 3.80
CA CYS A 116 -4.07 1.95 4.41
C CYS A 116 -2.70 1.71 5.05
N GLN A 117 -1.61 2.19 4.43
CA GLN A 117 -0.24 1.96 4.90
C GLN A 117 0.04 2.63 6.25
N LEU A 118 -0.63 3.74 6.57
CA LEU A 118 -0.50 4.39 7.88
C LEU A 118 -1.09 3.50 8.97
N GLU A 119 -2.26 2.92 8.73
CA GLU A 119 -2.92 2.00 9.65
C GLU A 119 -2.10 0.73 9.85
N ARG A 120 -1.64 0.13 8.76
CA ARG A 120 -0.75 -1.01 8.82
C ARG A 120 0.48 -0.74 9.68
N GLN A 121 1.11 0.42 9.53
CA GLN A 121 2.28 0.78 10.35
C GLN A 121 1.93 0.94 11.84
N ARG A 122 0.77 1.53 12.16
CA ARG A 122 0.30 1.69 13.54
C ARG A 122 0.05 0.35 14.22
N ARG A 123 -0.41 -0.65 13.47
CA ARG A 123 -0.64 -2.01 13.95
C ARG A 123 0.67 -2.80 14.06
N VAL A 124 1.49 -2.78 13.04
CA VAL A 124 2.69 -3.62 12.94
C VAL A 124 3.84 -3.13 13.84
N LYS A 125 4.05 -1.81 13.96
CA LYS A 125 5.18 -1.28 14.74
C LYS A 125 5.15 -1.68 16.23
N PRO A 126 4.05 -1.52 16.97
CA PRO A 126 3.97 -1.94 18.38
C PRO A 126 4.13 -3.45 18.54
N TRP A 127 3.52 -4.24 17.65
CA TRP A 127 3.64 -5.69 17.65
C TRP A 127 5.10 -6.14 17.49
N VAL A 128 5.80 -5.61 16.48
CA VAL A 128 7.23 -5.87 16.28
C VAL A 128 8.06 -5.44 17.49
N ALA A 129 7.80 -4.26 18.05
CA ALA A 129 8.52 -3.76 19.22
C ALA A 129 8.36 -4.69 20.44
N ASN A 130 7.16 -5.23 20.66
CA ASN A 130 6.91 -6.17 21.73
C ASN A 130 7.64 -7.51 21.53
N LEU A 131 7.66 -8.02 20.31
CA LEU A 131 8.43 -9.23 19.96
C LEU A 131 9.92 -9.03 20.20
N LEU A 132 10.47 -7.88 19.79
CA LEU A 132 11.88 -7.54 19.99
C LEU A 132 12.23 -7.43 21.48
N LYS A 133 11.38 -6.78 22.28
CA LYS A 133 11.55 -6.70 23.74
C LYS A 133 11.51 -8.06 24.41
N ALA A 134 10.69 -8.97 23.89
CA ALA A 134 10.62 -10.36 24.37
C ALA A 134 11.77 -11.25 23.89
N GLY A 135 12.75 -10.69 23.19
CA GLY A 135 13.88 -11.46 22.65
C GLY A 135 13.52 -12.42 21.53
N LYS A 136 12.31 -12.36 21.00
CA LYS A 136 11.85 -13.24 19.92
C LYS A 136 12.49 -12.85 18.59
N ARG A 137 12.77 -13.87 17.77
CA ARG A 137 13.24 -13.69 16.40
C ARG A 137 12.20 -12.92 15.59
N VAL A 138 12.62 -11.87 14.91
CA VAL A 138 11.77 -11.08 14.03
C VAL A 138 12.48 -10.93 12.69
N GLU A 139 11.77 -11.28 11.63
CA GLU A 139 12.19 -11.11 10.26
C GLU A 139 11.37 -10.00 9.59
N ARG A 140 12.04 -9.10 8.91
CA ARG A 140 11.40 -8.00 8.20
C ARG A 140 11.96 -7.86 6.80
N VAL A 141 11.07 -7.89 5.83
CA VAL A 141 11.42 -7.55 4.46
C VAL A 141 11.69 -6.05 4.35
N LYS A 142 12.73 -5.70 3.64
CA LYS A 142 13.08 -4.35 3.23
C LYS A 142 13.46 -4.35 1.75
N TYR A 143 13.24 -3.24 1.11
CA TYR A 143 13.70 -3.01 -0.26
C TYR A 143 14.84 -2.01 -0.25
N GLY A 144 15.74 -2.14 -1.20
CA GLY A 144 16.89 -1.27 -1.35
C GLY A 144 17.27 -1.08 -2.82
N VAL A 145 18.16 -0.16 -3.03
CA VAL A 145 18.75 0.12 -4.35
C VAL A 145 20.26 0.07 -4.19
N ASP A 146 20.90 -0.71 -5.02
CA ASP A 146 22.36 -0.74 -5.16
C ASP A 146 22.77 0.47 -6.00
N GLU A 147 23.53 1.39 -5.38
CA GLU A 147 23.90 2.63 -6.03
C GLU A 147 24.89 2.44 -7.18
N ASP A 148 25.76 1.44 -7.08
CA ASP A 148 26.79 1.19 -8.11
C ASP A 148 26.16 0.73 -9.44
N VAL A 149 25.00 0.08 -9.36
CA VAL A 149 24.26 -0.48 -10.51
C VAL A 149 23.07 0.37 -10.93
N CYS A 150 22.67 1.35 -10.13
CA CYS A 150 21.51 2.19 -10.42
C CYS A 150 21.70 2.98 -11.73
N SER A 151 20.79 2.84 -12.69
CA SER A 151 20.86 3.52 -13.99
C SER A 151 20.58 5.03 -13.93
N GLY A 152 19.94 5.52 -12.86
CA GLY A 152 19.57 6.92 -12.74
C GLY A 152 18.31 7.34 -13.50
N ASP A 153 17.55 6.41 -14.09
CA ASP A 153 16.29 6.73 -14.79
C ASP A 153 15.13 7.07 -13.85
N HIS A 154 15.23 6.64 -12.60
CA HIS A 154 14.30 6.89 -11.49
C HIS A 154 12.84 6.46 -11.73
N SER A 155 12.57 5.53 -12.64
CA SER A 155 11.24 4.97 -12.88
C SER A 155 10.64 4.37 -11.62
N CYS A 156 11.47 3.74 -10.77
CA CYS A 156 11.06 3.22 -9.48
C CYS A 156 10.43 4.29 -8.56
N ILE A 157 10.89 5.54 -8.62
CA ILE A 157 10.34 6.65 -7.84
C ILE A 157 9.09 7.21 -8.50
N ARG A 158 9.17 7.50 -9.81
CA ARG A 158 8.08 8.16 -10.55
C ARG A 158 6.81 7.33 -10.60
N LEU A 159 6.93 6.00 -10.75
CA LEU A 159 5.79 5.11 -10.93
C LEU A 159 5.25 4.56 -9.61
N SER A 160 6.10 4.41 -8.58
CA SER A 160 5.65 3.84 -7.31
C SER A 160 4.99 4.82 -6.36
N GLY A 161 5.35 6.11 -6.44
CA GLY A 161 4.89 7.11 -5.47
C GLY A 161 5.29 6.81 -4.02
N CYS A 162 6.28 5.94 -3.79
CA CYS A 162 6.68 5.51 -2.46
C CYS A 162 7.37 6.64 -1.67
N PRO A 163 6.87 7.05 -0.49
CA PRO A 163 7.43 8.18 0.26
C PRO A 163 8.81 7.90 0.86
N THR A 164 9.24 6.63 0.89
CA THR A 164 10.55 6.25 1.42
C THR A 164 11.59 6.01 0.33
N LEU A 165 11.17 5.95 -0.93
CA LEU A 165 12.05 5.84 -2.09
C LEU A 165 12.34 7.26 -2.60
N THR A 166 13.62 7.66 -2.57
CA THR A 166 14.05 9.04 -2.82
C THR A 166 15.39 9.05 -3.55
N LEU A 167 15.89 10.24 -3.82
CA LEU A 167 17.20 10.47 -4.41
C LEU A 167 18.24 10.74 -3.34
N LYS A 168 19.47 10.34 -3.60
CA LYS A 168 20.68 10.77 -2.91
C LYS A 168 21.80 11.02 -3.92
N ASP A 169 22.79 11.82 -3.57
CA ASP A 169 24.00 11.97 -4.36
C ASP A 169 24.76 10.63 -4.39
N SER A 170 25.38 10.33 -5.53
CA SER A 170 26.22 9.14 -5.65
C SER A 170 27.47 9.29 -4.78
N SER A 171 27.94 8.17 -4.21
CA SER A 171 29.24 8.14 -3.53
C SER A 171 30.43 8.15 -4.49
N ASP A 172 30.20 7.85 -5.78
CA ASP A 172 31.20 7.91 -6.83
C ASP A 172 31.37 9.35 -7.33
N PRO A 173 32.55 9.99 -7.14
CA PRO A 173 32.78 11.36 -7.59
C PRO A 173 32.78 11.55 -9.11
N LEU A 174 32.89 10.45 -9.86
CA LEU A 174 32.81 10.47 -11.32
C LEU A 174 31.37 10.40 -11.85
N ARG A 175 30.42 10.22 -10.95
CA ARG A 175 29.01 10.12 -11.29
C ARG A 175 28.22 11.34 -10.81
N PRO A 176 27.93 12.31 -11.69
CA PRO A 176 27.23 13.54 -11.32
C PRO A 176 25.73 13.32 -11.06
N ASP A 177 25.14 12.26 -11.62
CA ASP A 177 23.69 12.03 -11.52
C ASP A 177 23.32 11.39 -10.16
N PRO A 178 22.23 11.85 -9.51
CA PRO A 178 21.79 11.28 -8.27
C PRO A 178 21.28 9.84 -8.47
N VAL A 179 21.38 9.05 -7.44
CA VAL A 179 20.92 7.64 -7.42
C VAL A 179 19.69 7.48 -6.53
N ALA A 180 18.88 6.49 -6.86
CA ALA A 180 17.74 6.14 -6.02
C ALA A 180 18.23 5.51 -4.70
N THR A 181 17.52 5.78 -3.60
CA THR A 181 17.78 5.17 -2.29
C THR A 181 16.49 4.97 -1.52
N VAL A 182 16.49 4.00 -0.62
CA VAL A 182 15.35 3.69 0.25
C VAL A 182 15.68 4.10 1.67
N LYS A 183 14.90 5.03 2.25
CA LYS A 183 15.04 5.47 3.63
C LYS A 183 14.60 4.40 4.63
N ASP A 184 15.03 4.51 5.89
CA ASP A 184 14.71 3.58 6.98
C ASP A 184 13.21 3.41 7.27
N GLY A 185 12.39 4.36 6.83
CA GLY A 185 10.94 4.29 6.92
C GLY A 185 10.28 3.19 6.09
N CYS A 186 11.02 2.49 5.23
CA CYS A 186 10.50 1.40 4.42
C CYS A 186 9.79 0.34 5.28
N VAL A 187 8.57 -0.01 4.91
CA VAL A 187 7.72 -0.99 5.63
C VAL A 187 7.70 -2.36 4.97
N GLY A 188 8.41 -2.52 3.85
CA GLY A 188 8.52 -3.80 3.15
C GLY A 188 7.23 -4.25 2.44
N CYS A 189 6.34 -3.33 2.06
CA CYS A 189 5.07 -3.69 1.40
C CYS A 189 5.23 -4.24 -0.03
N GLY A 190 6.35 -3.97 -0.70
CA GLY A 190 6.62 -4.48 -2.05
C GLY A 190 6.04 -3.65 -3.20
N LEU A 191 5.17 -2.68 -2.91
CA LEU A 191 4.45 -1.92 -3.95
C LEU A 191 5.37 -1.15 -4.90
N CYS A 192 6.51 -0.63 -4.42
CA CYS A 192 7.49 0.02 -5.28
C CYS A 192 8.07 -0.92 -6.34
N GLY A 193 8.28 -2.19 -6.00
CA GLY A 193 8.73 -3.21 -6.94
C GLY A 193 7.64 -3.61 -7.92
N ALA A 194 6.41 -3.78 -7.43
CA ALA A 194 5.28 -4.20 -8.25
C ALA A 194 4.85 -3.11 -9.25
N ASN A 195 4.56 -1.89 -8.76
CA ASN A 195 4.02 -0.81 -9.60
C ASN A 195 5.00 -0.30 -10.66
N ALA A 196 6.29 -0.26 -10.34
CA ALA A 196 7.31 0.20 -11.27
C ALA A 196 7.97 -0.94 -12.05
N HIS A 197 7.48 -2.18 -11.88
CA HIS A 197 8.16 -3.40 -12.37
C HIS A 197 9.65 -3.46 -11.96
N ALA A 198 10.03 -2.68 -10.94
CA ALA A 198 11.42 -2.54 -10.52
C ALA A 198 12.01 -3.86 -10.00
N ALA A 199 11.17 -4.71 -9.41
CA ALA A 199 11.59 -6.03 -8.93
C ALA A 199 12.08 -6.96 -10.03
N THR A 200 11.64 -6.74 -11.28
CA THR A 200 11.96 -7.59 -12.43
C THR A 200 12.84 -6.93 -13.48
N LEU A 201 12.74 -5.62 -13.62
CA LEU A 201 13.39 -4.88 -14.71
C LEU A 201 14.61 -4.08 -14.26
N CYS A 202 14.70 -3.71 -12.98
CA CYS A 202 15.79 -2.90 -12.47
C CYS A 202 16.87 -3.77 -11.79
N PRO A 203 18.08 -3.86 -12.35
CA PRO A 203 19.16 -4.69 -11.78
C PRO A 203 19.67 -4.18 -10.44
N SER A 204 19.48 -2.90 -10.13
CA SER A 204 19.89 -2.30 -8.86
C SER A 204 18.87 -2.43 -7.74
N PHE A 205 17.63 -2.78 -8.07
CA PHE A 205 16.56 -2.89 -7.08
C PHE A 205 16.55 -4.29 -6.45
N TYR A 206 16.67 -4.36 -5.12
CA TYR A 206 16.71 -5.63 -4.42
C TYR A 206 15.75 -5.70 -3.23
N ARG A 207 15.36 -6.92 -2.91
CA ARG A 207 14.64 -7.29 -1.69
C ARG A 207 15.61 -7.91 -0.70
N GLY A 208 15.68 -7.37 0.50
CA GLY A 208 16.48 -7.88 1.59
C GLY A 208 15.61 -8.33 2.78
N GLU A 209 16.11 -9.29 3.56
CA GLU A 209 15.49 -9.74 4.79
C GLU A 209 16.38 -9.37 5.97
N ILE A 210 15.85 -8.53 6.87
CA ILE A 210 16.55 -8.14 8.09
C ILE A 210 16.06 -9.01 9.23
N VAL A 211 16.93 -9.84 9.74
CA VAL A 211 16.68 -10.69 10.91
C VAL A 211 17.18 -9.98 12.17
N LYS A 212 16.29 -9.79 13.15
CA LYS A 212 16.62 -9.32 14.49
C LYS A 212 16.39 -10.43 15.50
N ASN A 213 17.22 -10.50 16.55
CA ASN A 213 17.28 -11.60 17.50
C ASN A 213 17.41 -12.95 16.80
N PRO A 214 18.47 -13.15 15.96
CA PRO A 214 18.68 -14.40 15.25
C PRO A 214 18.88 -15.56 16.22
N SER A 215 18.51 -16.78 15.80
CA SER A 215 18.74 -18.01 16.55
C SER A 215 20.26 -18.30 16.70
N PHE A 216 20.59 -19.25 17.57
CA PHE A 216 22.00 -19.61 17.78
C PHE A 216 22.66 -20.13 16.50
N ASP A 217 21.98 -20.98 15.78
CA ASP A 217 22.42 -21.58 14.51
C ASP A 217 22.62 -20.50 13.42
N GLU A 218 21.72 -19.52 13.33
CA GLU A 218 21.87 -18.40 12.41
C GLU A 218 23.09 -17.53 12.74
N ARG A 219 23.37 -17.31 14.04
CA ARG A 219 24.56 -16.57 14.48
C ARG A 219 25.85 -17.32 14.12
N LEU A 220 25.86 -18.63 14.32
CA LEU A 220 27.00 -19.49 13.98
C LEU A 220 27.26 -19.47 12.47
N LEU A 221 26.21 -19.67 11.66
CA LEU A 221 26.31 -19.63 10.21
C LEU A 221 26.77 -18.26 9.72
N GLN A 222 26.26 -17.19 10.31
CA GLN A 222 26.69 -15.83 9.96
C GLN A 222 28.14 -15.56 10.32
N ALA A 223 28.61 -16.06 11.47
CA ALA A 223 30.00 -15.91 11.87
C ALA A 223 30.94 -16.65 10.90
N LEU A 224 30.60 -17.88 10.50
CA LEU A 224 31.34 -18.66 9.50
C LEU A 224 31.37 -17.93 8.15
N ARG A 225 30.20 -17.49 7.69
CA ARG A 225 30.04 -16.74 6.42
C ARG A 225 30.87 -15.45 6.41
N SER A 226 30.82 -14.68 7.49
CA SER A 226 31.61 -13.45 7.63
C SER A 226 33.11 -13.71 7.65
N SER A 227 33.55 -14.81 8.24
CA SER A 227 34.98 -15.21 8.26
C SER A 227 35.48 -15.57 6.86
N VAL A 228 34.66 -16.31 6.10
CA VAL A 228 34.99 -16.67 4.71
C VAL A 228 35.02 -15.42 3.81
N ILE A 229 34.01 -14.53 3.93
CA ILE A 229 33.96 -13.28 3.15
C ILE A 229 35.19 -12.42 3.45
N ARG A 230 35.54 -12.25 4.73
CA ARG A 230 36.72 -11.46 5.14
C ARG A 230 38.03 -12.02 4.61
N MET A 231 38.11 -13.37 4.46
CA MET A 231 39.28 -14.03 3.90
C MET A 231 39.41 -13.84 2.38
N LEU A 232 38.27 -13.69 1.69
CA LEU A 232 38.19 -13.57 0.23
C LEU A 232 38.15 -12.11 -0.29
N GLN A 233 37.81 -11.16 0.56
CA GLN A 233 37.85 -9.76 0.20
C GLN A 233 39.26 -9.21 0.39
N PRO A 234 39.92 -8.73 -0.67
CA PRO A 234 41.19 -8.00 -0.50
C PRO A 234 40.92 -6.70 0.28
N ALA A 235 41.88 -6.31 1.09
CA ALA A 235 41.87 -5.09 1.89
C ALA A 235 41.86 -3.84 1.01
#